data_b73e4c929554b16349f63b7d3a231ed1
#
_entry.id   b73e4c929554b16349f63b7d3a231ed1
#
_cell.length_a   1.000
_cell.length_b   1.000
_cell.length_c   1.000
_cell.angle_alpha   90.00
_cell.angle_beta   90.00
_cell.angle_gamma   90.00
#
_symmetry.space_group_name_H-M   'P 1'
#
loop_
_entity.id
_entity.type
_entity.pdbx_description
1 polymer ?
#
loop_
_entity_poly.entity_id
_entity_poly.type
_entity_poly.pdbx_seq_one_letter_code
_entity_poly.pdbx_strand_id
1 'polypeptide(L)'
;MKARWLALALVTVLAALSYAPVASTKATSQNATTVTVTMKEFKFTLSKRTVARGVVTFKLVNKGALPHDFKIAGKKSKMIGPGKSGLFKLTLTKGSKAYICTVPGHAAGGMKGTLKVT
;
A
#
# COMPACT_ATOMS: atom_id res chain seq x y z
N MET A 1 61.44 53.23 36.97
CA MET A 1 60.16 52.49 37.00
C MET A 1 59.91 51.94 35.63
N LYS A 2 60.01 50.64 35.50
CA LYS A 2 59.77 49.95 34.19
C LYS A 2 58.32 49.45 34.17
N ALA A 3 57.47 50.05 33.33
CA ALA A 3 56.13 49.54 33.11
C ALA A 3 56.14 48.28 32.24
N ARG A 4 55.73 47.20 32.84
CA ARG A 4 55.59 45.90 32.10
C ARG A 4 54.18 45.84 31.53
N TRP A 5 54.10 45.97 30.23
CA TRP A 5 52.84 45.73 29.50
C TRP A 5 52.60 44.23 29.39
N LEU A 6 51.62 43.74 30.08
CA LEU A 6 51.12 42.38 29.88
C LEU A 6 50.15 42.39 28.71
N ALA A 7 50.61 41.85 27.62
CA ALA A 7 49.70 41.60 26.48
C ALA A 7 48.81 40.39 26.81
N LEU A 8 47.53 40.64 27.02
CA LEU A 8 46.54 39.57 27.06
C LEU A 8 46.26 39.12 25.63
N ALA A 9 46.77 37.90 25.32
CA ALA A 9 46.37 37.23 24.09
C ALA A 9 44.93 36.66 24.25
N LEU A 10 44.00 37.27 23.53
CA LEU A 10 42.63 36.74 23.43
C LEU A 10 42.66 35.54 22.49
N VAL A 11 42.59 34.35 23.06
CA VAL A 11 42.41 33.13 22.26
C VAL A 11 40.93 33.03 21.94
N THR A 12 40.56 33.43 20.72
CA THR A 12 39.23 33.18 20.20
C THR A 12 39.16 31.72 19.71
N VAL A 13 38.54 30.87 20.51
CA VAL A 13 38.18 29.51 20.07
C VAL A 13 36.99 29.63 19.15
N LEU A 14 37.23 29.55 17.85
CA LEU A 14 36.14 29.35 16.88
C LEU A 14 35.68 27.89 17.01
N ALA A 15 34.56 27.69 17.68
CA ALA A 15 33.86 26.42 17.62
C ALA A 15 33.20 26.31 16.23
N ALA A 16 33.83 25.55 15.33
CA ALA A 16 33.22 25.17 14.07
C ALA A 16 32.07 24.19 14.35
N LEU A 17 30.85 24.69 14.35
CA LEU A 17 29.69 23.81 14.34
C LEU A 17 29.68 23.10 12.98
N SER A 18 30.14 21.86 12.98
CA SER A 18 30.01 20.96 11.83
C SER A 18 28.53 20.57 11.70
N TYR A 19 27.80 21.29 10.87
CA TYR A 19 26.48 20.82 10.44
C TYR A 19 26.68 19.62 9.50
N ALA A 20 26.48 18.43 10.03
CA ALA A 20 26.39 17.25 9.17
C ALA A 20 25.10 17.39 8.34
N PRO A 21 25.15 17.26 6.99
CA PRO A 21 23.95 17.26 6.20
C PRO A 21 23.13 16.02 6.59
N VAL A 22 21.93 16.24 7.12
CA VAL A 22 20.98 15.15 7.32
C VAL A 22 20.60 14.67 5.92
N ALA A 23 21.11 13.49 5.54
CA ALA A 23 20.68 12.85 4.32
C ALA A 23 19.18 12.60 4.44
N SER A 24 18.40 13.37 3.69
CA SER A 24 16.97 13.14 3.55
C SER A 24 16.82 11.80 2.82
N THR A 25 16.58 10.75 3.58
CA THR A 25 16.16 9.48 3.00
C THR A 25 14.80 9.72 2.37
N LYS A 26 14.81 9.89 1.05
CA LYS A 26 13.59 9.93 0.26
C LYS A 26 12.88 8.61 0.52
N ALA A 27 11.83 8.64 1.34
CA ALA A 27 10.98 7.48 1.53
C ALA A 27 10.55 7.06 0.13
N THR A 28 10.96 5.86 -0.28
CA THR A 28 10.50 5.28 -1.54
C THR A 28 9.00 5.14 -1.36
N SER A 29 8.24 6.03 -1.98
CA SER A 29 6.80 5.90 -2.07
C SER A 29 6.57 4.56 -2.78
N GLN A 30 6.27 3.52 -2.01
CA GLN A 30 5.76 2.30 -2.60
C GLN A 30 4.48 2.71 -3.31
N ASN A 31 4.48 2.66 -4.63
CA ASN A 31 3.35 3.01 -5.45
C ASN A 31 2.16 2.17 -5.00
N ALA A 32 1.29 2.75 -4.19
CA ALA A 32 0.07 2.11 -3.76
C ALA A 32 -0.77 1.85 -5.01
N THR A 33 -0.94 0.60 -5.36
CA THR A 33 -1.72 0.19 -6.53
C THR A 33 -3.17 0.05 -6.12
N THR A 34 -4.08 0.65 -6.88
CA THR A 34 -5.52 0.46 -6.72
C THR A 34 -6.05 -0.40 -7.85
N VAL A 35 -6.79 -1.45 -7.49
CA VAL A 35 -7.50 -2.33 -8.43
C VAL A 35 -8.98 -2.21 -8.14
N THR A 36 -9.76 -1.81 -9.13
CA THR A 36 -11.22 -1.84 -9.03
C THR A 36 -11.72 -3.24 -9.35
N VAL A 37 -12.50 -3.81 -8.44
CA VAL A 37 -13.13 -5.11 -8.59
C VAL A 37 -14.62 -4.91 -8.72
N THR A 38 -15.16 -5.11 -9.89
CA THR A 38 -16.60 -5.09 -10.13
C THR A 38 -17.15 -6.49 -9.90
N MET A 39 -18.12 -6.58 -9.02
CA MET A 39 -18.80 -7.82 -8.63
C MET A 39 -20.19 -7.88 -9.24
N LYS A 40 -20.49 -8.94 -9.89
CA LYS A 40 -21.82 -9.23 -10.44
C LYS A 40 -22.00 -10.76 -10.47
N GLU A 41 -23.23 -11.25 -10.42
CA GLU A 41 -23.50 -12.70 -10.45
C GLU A 41 -23.05 -13.30 -11.78
N PHE A 42 -22.21 -14.21 -11.84
CA PHE A 42 -21.24 -14.81 -10.92
C PHE A 42 -19.85 -14.54 -11.48
N LYS A 43 -19.45 -13.29 -11.48
CA LYS A 43 -18.21 -12.83 -12.13
C LYS A 43 -17.56 -11.69 -11.35
N PHE A 44 -16.22 -11.72 -11.31
CA PHE A 44 -15.39 -10.58 -10.98
C PHE A 44 -14.80 -9.97 -12.25
N THR A 45 -14.80 -8.66 -12.33
CA THR A 45 -14.06 -7.92 -13.35
C THR A 45 -13.06 -7.01 -12.66
N LEU A 46 -11.77 -7.24 -12.88
CA LEU A 46 -10.69 -6.46 -12.30
C LEU A 46 -10.18 -5.44 -13.31
N SER A 47 -9.93 -4.22 -12.85
CA SER A 47 -9.35 -3.16 -13.68
C SER A 47 -7.89 -3.46 -14.08
N LYS A 48 -7.20 -4.30 -13.31
CA LYS A 48 -5.84 -4.77 -13.57
C LYS A 48 -5.74 -6.27 -13.28
N ARG A 49 -5.10 -7.01 -14.15
CA ARG A 49 -4.84 -8.44 -13.96
C ARG A 49 -3.41 -8.76 -13.53
N THR A 50 -2.56 -7.76 -13.59
CA THR A 50 -1.16 -7.82 -13.15
C THR A 50 -0.87 -6.56 -12.35
N VAL A 51 -0.25 -6.74 -11.19
CA VAL A 51 0.16 -5.66 -10.29
C VAL A 51 1.56 -5.92 -9.76
N ALA A 52 2.27 -4.86 -9.40
CA ALA A 52 3.52 -5.00 -8.67
C ALA A 52 3.26 -5.47 -7.23
N ARG A 53 4.19 -6.26 -6.67
CA ARG A 53 4.17 -6.61 -5.26
C ARG A 53 4.18 -5.36 -4.38
N GLY A 54 3.60 -5.47 -3.21
CA GLY A 54 3.48 -4.37 -2.25
C GLY A 54 2.03 -4.16 -1.82
N VAL A 55 1.73 -2.97 -1.37
CA VAL A 55 0.38 -2.63 -0.91
C VAL A 55 -0.55 -2.45 -2.09
N VAL A 56 -1.64 -3.21 -2.09
CA VAL A 56 -2.71 -3.13 -3.09
C VAL A 56 -4.02 -2.78 -2.39
N THR A 57 -4.70 -1.78 -2.89
CA THR A 57 -6.04 -1.41 -2.46
C THR A 57 -7.05 -1.91 -3.49
N PHE A 58 -7.92 -2.78 -3.08
CA PHE A 58 -9.04 -3.24 -3.89
C PHE A 58 -10.26 -2.37 -3.60
N LYS A 59 -10.74 -1.67 -4.61
CA LYS A 59 -12.02 -0.99 -4.57
C LYS A 59 -13.09 -1.95 -5.04
N LEU A 60 -13.89 -2.45 -4.12
CA LEU A 60 -14.93 -3.44 -4.39
C LEU A 60 -16.23 -2.72 -4.70
N VAL A 61 -16.80 -2.98 -5.86
CA VAL A 61 -18.06 -2.37 -6.31
C VAL A 61 -19.03 -3.48 -6.68
N ASN A 62 -20.11 -3.62 -5.90
CA ASN A 62 -21.13 -4.62 -6.17
C ASN A 62 -22.21 -4.03 -7.08
N LYS A 63 -22.21 -4.44 -8.33
CA LYS A 63 -23.24 -4.11 -9.34
C LYS A 63 -24.24 -5.23 -9.56
N GLY A 64 -24.21 -6.26 -8.73
CA GLY A 64 -25.14 -7.38 -8.77
C GLY A 64 -26.37 -7.17 -7.87
N ALA A 65 -27.18 -8.19 -7.77
CA ALA A 65 -28.38 -8.23 -6.94
C ALA A 65 -28.18 -8.98 -5.63
N LEU A 66 -27.08 -9.69 -5.46
CA LEU A 66 -26.72 -10.48 -4.28
C LEU A 66 -25.50 -9.89 -3.57
N PRO A 67 -25.35 -10.12 -2.24
CA PRO A 67 -24.13 -9.79 -1.54
C PRO A 67 -22.93 -10.62 -2.03
N HIS A 68 -21.77 -10.02 -2.11
CA HIS A 68 -20.52 -10.66 -2.49
C HIS A 68 -19.39 -10.22 -1.57
N ASP A 69 -18.35 -11.05 -1.46
CA ASP A 69 -17.08 -10.69 -0.86
C ASP A 69 -15.92 -11.01 -1.80
N PHE A 70 -14.72 -10.64 -1.38
CA PHE A 70 -13.51 -10.86 -2.16
C PHE A 70 -12.42 -11.43 -1.25
N LYS A 71 -12.01 -12.67 -1.53
CA LYS A 71 -10.94 -13.33 -0.79
C LYS A 71 -9.74 -13.53 -1.70
N ILE A 72 -8.58 -13.08 -1.27
CA ILE A 72 -7.30 -13.23 -1.97
C ILE A 72 -6.16 -13.37 -0.96
N ALA A 73 -5.17 -14.20 -1.26
CA ALA A 73 -4.00 -14.42 -0.41
C ALA A 73 -4.35 -14.71 1.06
N GLY A 74 -5.39 -15.49 1.30
CA GLY A 74 -5.85 -15.87 2.65
C GLY A 74 -6.57 -14.78 3.43
N LYS A 75 -6.79 -13.60 2.83
CA LYS A 75 -7.52 -12.47 3.43
C LYS A 75 -8.86 -12.27 2.75
N LYS A 76 -9.87 -12.00 3.54
CA LYS A 76 -11.24 -11.82 3.08
C LYS A 76 -11.75 -10.41 3.40
N SER A 77 -12.41 -9.79 2.43
CA SER A 77 -13.10 -8.51 2.63
C SER A 77 -14.36 -8.67 3.48
N LYS A 78 -14.92 -7.55 3.88
CA LYS A 78 -16.31 -7.50 4.35
C LYS A 78 -17.25 -7.91 3.22
N MET A 79 -18.45 -8.36 3.59
CA MET A 79 -19.54 -8.57 2.64
C MET A 79 -19.99 -7.23 2.07
N ILE A 80 -20.07 -7.14 0.76
CA ILE A 80 -20.53 -5.94 0.05
C ILE A 80 -21.93 -6.20 -0.47
N GLY A 81 -22.91 -5.46 0.05
CA GLY A 81 -24.29 -5.58 -0.39
C GLY A 81 -24.51 -5.03 -1.81
N PRO A 82 -25.66 -5.36 -2.44
CA PRO A 82 -26.01 -4.87 -3.77
C PRO A 82 -25.96 -3.34 -3.84
N GLY A 83 -25.33 -2.79 -4.88
CA GLY A 83 -25.19 -1.35 -5.08
C GLY A 83 -24.21 -0.66 -4.12
N LYS A 84 -23.55 -1.41 -3.24
CA LYS A 84 -22.58 -0.90 -2.27
C LYS A 84 -21.16 -1.02 -2.78
N SER A 85 -20.25 -0.25 -2.17
CA SER A 85 -18.82 -0.29 -2.42
C SER A 85 -18.06 -0.37 -1.11
N GLY A 86 -16.83 -0.89 -1.16
CA GLY A 86 -15.93 -0.96 -0.02
C GLY A 86 -14.49 -0.97 -0.46
N LEU A 87 -13.58 -0.68 0.46
CA LEU A 87 -12.16 -0.76 0.25
C LEU A 87 -11.59 -1.96 1.02
N PHE A 88 -10.69 -2.68 0.36
CA PHE A 88 -9.99 -3.82 0.93
C PHE A 88 -8.51 -3.72 0.59
N LYS A 89 -7.69 -3.49 1.60
CA LYS A 89 -6.26 -3.19 1.45
C LYS A 89 -5.42 -4.28 2.08
N LEU A 90 -4.42 -4.78 1.34
CA LEU A 90 -3.45 -5.74 1.86
C LEU A 90 -2.12 -5.66 1.11
N THR A 91 -1.08 -6.23 1.71
CA THR A 91 0.22 -6.38 1.07
C THR A 91 0.26 -7.72 0.34
N LEU A 92 0.58 -7.70 -0.96
CA LEU A 92 0.73 -8.89 -1.78
C LEU A 92 2.20 -9.15 -2.09
N THR A 93 2.60 -10.41 -1.97
CA THR A 93 3.90 -10.90 -2.39
C THR A 93 3.85 -11.38 -3.84
N LYS A 94 5.02 -11.49 -4.47
CA LYS A 94 5.15 -12.00 -5.85
C LYS A 94 4.50 -13.37 -6.02
N GLY A 95 3.86 -13.59 -7.14
CA GLY A 95 3.27 -14.86 -7.55
C GLY A 95 1.85 -14.73 -8.07
N SER A 96 1.27 -15.86 -8.45
CA SER A 96 -0.14 -15.93 -8.85
C SER A 96 -1.02 -16.05 -7.61
N LYS A 97 -1.98 -15.13 -7.46
CA LYS A 97 -2.88 -15.09 -6.32
C LYS A 97 -4.29 -15.39 -6.77
N ALA A 98 -4.80 -16.54 -6.36
CA ALA A 98 -6.19 -16.91 -6.61
C ALA A 98 -7.13 -16.06 -5.77
N TYR A 99 -8.22 -15.61 -6.33
CA TYR A 99 -9.29 -14.92 -5.63
C TYR A 99 -10.64 -15.57 -5.87
N ILE A 100 -11.49 -15.53 -4.89
CA ILE A 100 -12.85 -16.11 -4.92
C ILE A 100 -13.84 -15.22 -4.16
N CYS A 101 -15.12 -15.36 -4.49
CA CYS A 101 -16.22 -14.99 -3.61
C CYS A 101 -16.49 -16.18 -2.68
N THR A 102 -16.59 -15.95 -1.37
CA THR A 102 -16.80 -17.04 -0.40
C THR A 102 -18.26 -17.39 -0.14
N VAL A 103 -19.18 -16.65 -0.72
CA VAL A 103 -20.61 -16.97 -0.63
C VAL A 103 -20.85 -18.35 -1.26
N PRO A 104 -21.52 -19.29 -0.56
CA PRO A 104 -21.72 -20.63 -1.05
C PRO A 104 -22.30 -20.66 -2.48
N GLY A 105 -21.68 -21.45 -3.36
CA GLY A 105 -22.08 -21.62 -4.75
C GLY A 105 -21.58 -20.53 -5.71
N HIS A 106 -21.13 -19.38 -5.24
CA HIS A 106 -20.70 -18.27 -6.11
C HIS A 106 -19.40 -18.59 -6.85
N ALA A 107 -18.40 -19.13 -6.16
CA ALA A 107 -17.14 -19.53 -6.81
C ALA A 107 -17.38 -20.65 -7.83
N ALA A 108 -18.19 -21.64 -7.51
CA ALA A 108 -18.57 -22.70 -8.43
C ALA A 108 -19.30 -22.16 -9.68
N GLY A 109 -20.07 -21.08 -9.52
CA GLY A 109 -20.73 -20.38 -10.62
C GLY A 109 -19.83 -19.49 -11.47
N GLY A 110 -18.57 -19.29 -11.09
CA GLY A 110 -17.59 -18.51 -11.86
C GLY A 110 -16.98 -17.30 -11.15
N MET A 111 -17.40 -16.99 -9.91
CA MET A 111 -16.81 -15.86 -9.15
C MET A 111 -15.45 -16.21 -8.54
N LYS A 112 -14.49 -16.37 -9.42
CA LYS A 112 -13.09 -16.71 -9.10
C LYS A 112 -12.15 -16.28 -10.22
N GLY A 113 -10.88 -16.20 -9.93
CA GLY A 113 -9.85 -15.88 -10.90
C GLY A 113 -8.47 -15.83 -10.27
N THR A 114 -7.50 -15.31 -11.01
CA THR A 114 -6.12 -15.22 -10.59
C THR A 114 -5.57 -13.83 -10.92
N LEU A 115 -4.92 -13.22 -9.95
CA LEU A 115 -4.17 -11.97 -10.09
C LEU A 115 -2.68 -12.31 -10.13
N LYS A 116 -1.98 -11.80 -11.14
CA LYS A 116 -0.52 -11.94 -11.22
C LYS A 116 0.14 -10.80 -10.47
N VAL A 117 1.02 -11.13 -9.53
CA VAL A 117 1.83 -10.16 -8.77
C VAL A 117 3.29 -10.33 -9.18
N THR A 118 3.88 -9.26 -9.68
CA THR A 118 5.28 -9.23 -10.15
C THR A 118 6.26 -8.67 -9.11
#